data_81e52ea8f0ea986465839e2cd8560147
#
_entry.id   81e52ea8f0ea986465839e2cd8560147
#
_cell.length_a   1.000
_cell.length_b   1.000
_cell.length_c   1.000
_cell.angle_alpha   90.00
_cell.angle_beta   90.00
_cell.angle_gamma   90.00
#
_symmetry.space_group_name_H-M   'P 1'
#
loop_
_entity.id
_entity.type
_entity.pdbx_description
1 polymer ?
#
loop_
_entity_poly.entity_id
_entity_poly.type
_entity_poly.pdbx_seq_one_letter_code
_entity_poly.pdbx_strand_id
1 'polypeptide(L)'
;MWAITKGSLRAITRSPSAMIFSFIFPFIFILVFGFIGNSGMKQSFKVFIDPKSDTSNAIYQTLASSDLIKLQAYKNVEECKSDLDKGRLAGIILITKNDTTKKSPYQVSLKSTTSSNDKWPQLKSVLDNTINSVSNKIYKDRLSYADFDFNPQYDIEQVREYKTIDFILPGQLGFSLLSAGVFGVAFMFFNLRNTLVLKRFFATPINRTFIILGEGLSRVIFQMITAVVIIAVGYFFFGFTLIHHFQTFVDMMFLSFIGLVIFMGFGFIVSGIAKSDSTIPPFANLITLPQFLLGGTFFSIESFPKWLQPISKAMPLTHLNIAFRNIAFEGQSLWQVRGEIGILLLWGIVVYFVAVKVFKWE
;
A
#
# COMPACT_ATOMS: atom_id res chain seq x y z
N MET A 1 -9.48 -10.30 36.70
CA MET A 1 -8.86 -9.91 35.43
C MET A 1 -8.79 -11.08 34.42
N TRP A 2 -8.06 -12.17 34.69
CA TRP A 2 -7.88 -13.28 33.74
C TRP A 2 -9.17 -13.94 33.23
N ALA A 3 -10.16 -14.15 34.09
CA ALA A 3 -11.46 -14.71 33.70
C ALA A 3 -12.21 -13.83 32.72
N ILE A 4 -12.17 -12.50 32.89
CA ILE A 4 -12.74 -11.51 31.98
C ILE A 4 -12.00 -11.58 30.64
N THR A 5 -10.68 -11.57 30.65
CA THR A 5 -9.85 -11.70 29.46
C THR A 5 -10.18 -12.95 28.64
N LYS A 6 -10.30 -14.12 29.30
CA LYS A 6 -10.64 -15.38 28.64
C LYS A 6 -12.05 -15.37 28.03
N GLY A 7 -13.02 -14.81 28.75
CA GLY A 7 -14.40 -14.66 28.28
C GLY A 7 -14.48 -13.75 27.05
N SER A 8 -13.86 -12.59 27.13
CA SER A 8 -13.83 -11.62 26.05
C SER A 8 -13.05 -12.12 24.81
N LEU A 9 -11.93 -12.81 25.00
CA LEU A 9 -11.19 -13.43 23.89
C LEU A 9 -12.05 -14.46 23.14
N ARG A 10 -12.81 -15.29 23.86
CA ARG A 10 -13.77 -16.22 23.24
C ARG A 10 -14.88 -15.50 22.49
N ALA A 11 -15.36 -14.36 23.00
CA ALA A 11 -16.37 -13.57 22.30
C ALA A 11 -15.82 -12.97 21.02
N ILE A 12 -14.60 -12.43 21.03
CA ILE A 12 -13.93 -11.85 19.85
C ILE A 12 -13.73 -12.93 18.77
N THR A 13 -13.20 -14.10 19.14
CA THR A 13 -12.95 -15.20 18.18
C THR A 13 -14.23 -15.80 17.60
N ARG A 14 -15.39 -15.58 18.22
CA ARG A 14 -16.69 -15.99 17.70
C ARG A 14 -17.42 -14.89 16.93
N SER A 15 -16.85 -13.68 16.86
CA SER A 15 -17.44 -12.56 16.11
C SER A 15 -16.97 -12.57 14.67
N PRO A 16 -17.85 -12.84 13.67
CA PRO A 16 -17.47 -12.83 12.26
C PRO A 16 -16.92 -11.47 11.80
N SER A 17 -17.50 -10.38 12.28
CA SER A 17 -17.07 -9.03 11.92
C SER A 17 -15.66 -8.73 12.41
N ALA A 18 -15.30 -9.11 13.64
CA ALA A 18 -13.95 -8.92 14.16
C ALA A 18 -12.92 -9.70 13.33
N MET A 19 -13.25 -10.94 12.94
CA MET A 19 -12.40 -11.77 12.10
C MET A 19 -12.22 -11.19 10.70
N ILE A 20 -13.30 -10.71 10.06
CA ILE A 20 -13.25 -10.14 8.73
C ILE A 20 -12.36 -8.89 8.70
N PHE A 21 -12.59 -7.93 9.58
CA PHE A 21 -11.84 -6.67 9.56
C PHE A 21 -10.38 -6.82 10.03
N SER A 22 -10.10 -7.73 10.96
CA SER A 22 -8.73 -7.94 11.43
C SER A 22 -7.87 -8.77 10.50
N PHE A 23 -8.44 -9.76 9.79
CA PHE A 23 -7.71 -10.67 8.91
C PHE A 23 -8.01 -10.44 7.45
N ILE A 24 -9.28 -10.56 7.03
CA ILE A 24 -9.62 -10.61 5.60
C ILE A 24 -9.24 -9.32 4.90
N PHE A 25 -9.51 -8.17 5.50
CA PHE A 25 -9.23 -6.87 4.88
C PHE A 25 -7.72 -6.66 4.61
N PRO A 26 -6.81 -6.77 5.60
CA PRO A 26 -5.38 -6.68 5.35
C PRO A 26 -4.88 -7.73 4.34
N PHE A 27 -5.37 -8.98 4.43
CA PHE A 27 -4.95 -10.05 3.54
C PHE A 27 -5.36 -9.83 2.09
N ILE A 28 -6.54 -9.27 1.82
CA ILE A 28 -6.94 -8.91 0.45
C ILE A 28 -5.91 -7.96 -0.17
N PHE A 29 -5.49 -6.92 0.55
CA PHE A 29 -4.50 -5.98 0.04
C PHE A 29 -3.11 -6.62 -0.12
N ILE A 30 -2.67 -7.41 0.85
CA ILE A 30 -1.41 -8.15 0.77
C ILE A 30 -1.42 -9.09 -0.44
N LEU A 31 -2.51 -9.82 -0.67
CA LEU A 31 -2.67 -10.71 -1.83
C LEU A 31 -2.65 -9.92 -3.14
N VAL A 32 -3.49 -8.88 -3.26
CA VAL A 32 -3.58 -8.08 -4.49
C VAL A 32 -2.23 -7.45 -4.83
N PHE A 33 -1.62 -6.74 -3.89
CA PHE A 33 -0.34 -6.05 -4.14
C PHE A 33 0.86 -6.99 -4.16
N GLY A 34 0.82 -8.09 -3.40
CA GLY A 34 1.85 -9.12 -3.43
C GLY A 34 1.91 -9.84 -4.78
N PHE A 35 0.75 -10.19 -5.35
CA PHE A 35 0.70 -10.79 -6.70
C PHE A 35 1.03 -9.77 -7.79
N ILE A 36 0.50 -8.54 -7.71
CA ILE A 36 0.80 -7.48 -8.68
C ILE A 36 2.29 -7.14 -8.64
N GLY A 37 2.88 -6.99 -7.46
CA GLY A 37 4.29 -6.65 -7.28
C GLY A 37 5.24 -7.78 -7.72
N ASN A 38 4.87 -9.04 -7.49
CA ASN A 38 5.68 -10.20 -7.89
C ASN A 38 5.53 -10.55 -9.38
N SER A 39 4.45 -10.12 -10.02
CA SER A 39 4.21 -10.41 -11.44
C SER A 39 5.15 -9.65 -12.37
N GLY A 40 6.05 -8.81 -11.83
CA GLY A 40 6.87 -7.88 -12.62
C GLY A 40 6.00 -7.38 -13.76
N MET A 41 5.12 -6.39 -13.51
CA MET A 41 4.31 -5.86 -14.59
C MET A 41 5.27 -5.35 -15.67
N LYS A 42 5.63 -6.23 -16.61
CA LYS A 42 6.22 -5.79 -17.87
C LYS A 42 5.19 -4.85 -18.44
N GLN A 43 5.45 -3.57 -18.33
CA GLN A 43 4.55 -2.53 -18.79
C GLN A 43 4.42 -2.70 -20.30
N SER A 44 3.37 -3.40 -20.74
CA SER A 44 3.13 -3.65 -22.15
C SER A 44 2.12 -2.64 -22.66
N PHE A 45 2.51 -1.96 -23.75
CA PHE A 45 1.68 -0.96 -24.40
C PHE A 45 0.82 -1.63 -25.46
N LYS A 46 -0.50 -1.54 -25.32
CA LYS A 46 -1.43 -1.93 -26.39
C LYS A 46 -1.41 -0.84 -27.45
N VAL A 47 -1.04 -1.20 -28.67
CA VAL A 47 -0.98 -0.28 -29.80
C VAL A 47 -1.70 -0.88 -31.00
N PHE A 48 -2.23 -0.03 -31.83
CA PHE A 48 -2.78 -0.39 -33.13
C PHE A 48 -1.85 0.09 -34.26
N ILE A 49 -1.57 -0.79 -35.18
CA ILE A 49 -0.84 -0.42 -36.39
C ILE A 49 -1.87 -0.02 -37.44
N ASP A 50 -1.76 1.21 -37.94
CA ASP A 50 -2.65 1.69 -39.01
C ASP A 50 -2.50 0.77 -40.27
N PRO A 51 -3.61 0.33 -40.88
CA PRO A 51 -3.56 -0.54 -42.06
C PRO A 51 -2.78 0.02 -43.25
N LYS A 52 -2.56 1.33 -43.29
CA LYS A 52 -1.72 2.00 -44.31
C LYS A 52 -0.22 1.88 -44.02
N SER A 53 0.17 1.25 -42.93
CA SER A 53 1.58 1.08 -42.55
C SER A 53 2.27 0.05 -43.44
N ASP A 54 3.50 0.33 -43.78
CA ASP A 54 4.39 -0.68 -44.37
C ASP A 54 4.82 -1.66 -43.25
N THR A 55 4.44 -2.91 -43.38
CA THR A 55 4.77 -3.98 -42.40
C THR A 55 5.99 -4.81 -42.80
N SER A 56 6.59 -4.52 -43.96
CA SER A 56 7.74 -5.27 -44.48
C SER A 56 9.10 -4.75 -44.01
N ASN A 57 9.10 -3.71 -43.14
CA ASN A 57 10.33 -3.04 -42.69
C ASN A 57 10.85 -3.58 -41.33
N ALA A 58 12.14 -3.35 -41.08
CA ALA A 58 12.82 -3.78 -39.86
C ALA A 58 12.26 -3.15 -38.57
N ILE A 59 11.67 -1.94 -38.66
CA ILE A 59 11.06 -1.27 -37.49
C ILE A 59 9.83 -2.05 -37.05
N TYR A 60 8.93 -2.39 -37.98
CA TYR A 60 7.74 -3.19 -37.65
C TYR A 60 8.11 -4.57 -37.08
N GLN A 61 9.08 -5.26 -37.71
CA GLN A 61 9.52 -6.57 -37.18
C GLN A 61 10.08 -6.50 -35.77
N THR A 62 10.84 -5.46 -35.45
CA THR A 62 11.37 -5.25 -34.08
C THR A 62 10.28 -4.90 -33.10
N LEU A 63 9.28 -4.09 -33.48
CA LEU A 63 8.14 -3.77 -32.66
C LEU A 63 7.25 -5.00 -32.39
N ALA A 64 7.01 -5.80 -33.44
CA ALA A 64 6.18 -7.02 -33.33
C ALA A 64 6.83 -8.11 -32.46
N SER A 65 8.15 -8.16 -32.39
CA SER A 65 8.90 -9.10 -31.57
C SER A 65 9.14 -8.61 -30.14
N SER A 66 8.78 -7.36 -29.83
CA SER A 66 9.01 -6.75 -28.52
C SER A 66 7.96 -7.18 -27.49
N ASP A 67 8.39 -7.69 -26.36
CA ASP A 67 7.51 -7.99 -25.19
C ASP A 67 6.80 -6.76 -24.63
N LEU A 68 7.35 -5.56 -24.89
CA LEU A 68 6.80 -4.29 -24.40
C LEU A 68 5.61 -3.78 -25.24
N ILE A 69 5.41 -4.32 -26.43
CA ILE A 69 4.37 -3.87 -27.37
C ILE A 69 3.41 -5.01 -27.67
N LYS A 70 2.13 -4.79 -27.39
CA LYS A 70 1.05 -5.71 -27.75
C LYS A 70 0.25 -5.13 -28.90
N LEU A 71 0.42 -5.71 -30.08
CA LEU A 71 -0.35 -5.33 -31.25
C LEU A 71 -1.80 -5.78 -31.07
N GLN A 72 -2.74 -4.83 -31.17
CA GLN A 72 -4.18 -5.08 -31.16
C GLN A 72 -4.72 -5.04 -32.59
N ALA A 73 -5.58 -6.00 -32.93
CA ALA A 73 -6.31 -5.99 -34.20
C ALA A 73 -7.74 -5.50 -33.94
N TYR A 74 -8.22 -4.56 -34.75
CA TYR A 74 -9.59 -4.07 -34.68
C TYR A 74 -10.30 -4.35 -36.01
N LYS A 75 -11.56 -4.75 -35.93
CA LYS A 75 -12.41 -4.97 -37.11
C LYS A 75 -12.99 -3.66 -37.66
N ASN A 76 -13.21 -2.67 -36.78
CA ASN A 76 -13.81 -1.38 -37.09
C ASN A 76 -12.93 -0.21 -36.61
N VAL A 77 -12.85 0.85 -37.40
CA VAL A 77 -12.14 2.10 -37.08
C VAL A 77 -12.80 2.79 -35.84
N GLU A 78 -14.12 2.70 -35.71
CA GLU A 78 -14.88 3.29 -34.62
C GLU A 78 -14.54 2.64 -33.28
N GLU A 79 -14.37 1.32 -33.23
CA GLU A 79 -13.98 0.57 -32.05
C GLU A 79 -12.55 0.95 -31.60
N CYS A 80 -11.61 1.04 -32.56
CA CYS A 80 -10.24 1.50 -32.31
C CYS A 80 -10.23 2.92 -31.72
N LYS A 81 -11.02 3.83 -32.30
CA LYS A 81 -11.15 5.21 -31.81
C LYS A 81 -11.76 5.27 -30.41
N SER A 82 -12.80 4.50 -30.14
CA SER A 82 -13.42 4.40 -28.80
C SER A 82 -12.43 3.90 -27.74
N ASP A 83 -11.59 2.91 -28.07
CA ASP A 83 -10.58 2.39 -27.14
C ASP A 83 -9.42 3.37 -26.94
N LEU A 84 -9.06 4.13 -27.97
CA LEU A 84 -8.09 5.21 -27.87
C LEU A 84 -8.61 6.34 -26.96
N ASP A 85 -9.85 6.77 -27.15
CA ASP A 85 -10.49 7.85 -26.35
C ASP A 85 -10.71 7.44 -24.90
N LYS A 86 -10.90 6.15 -24.62
CA LYS A 86 -11.01 5.59 -23.26
C LYS A 86 -9.66 5.25 -22.60
N GLY A 87 -8.54 5.52 -23.29
CA GLY A 87 -7.21 5.22 -22.77
C GLY A 87 -6.88 3.72 -22.66
N ARG A 88 -7.66 2.84 -23.31
CA ARG A 88 -7.40 1.40 -23.36
C ARG A 88 -6.29 1.05 -24.35
N LEU A 89 -6.12 1.89 -25.37
CA LEU A 89 -5.07 1.85 -26.37
C LEU A 89 -4.07 2.95 -26.08
N ALA A 90 -2.77 2.64 -26.07
CA ALA A 90 -1.72 3.63 -25.80
C ALA A 90 -1.49 4.56 -26.98
N GLY A 91 -1.73 4.09 -28.21
CA GLY A 91 -1.64 4.89 -29.41
C GLY A 91 -1.80 4.10 -30.70
N ILE A 92 -1.95 4.83 -31.78
CA ILE A 92 -1.98 4.33 -33.16
C ILE A 92 -0.65 4.68 -33.80
N ILE A 93 0.03 3.68 -34.37
CA ILE A 93 1.32 3.85 -35.04
C ILE A 93 1.11 3.71 -36.55
N LEU A 94 1.64 4.68 -37.30
CA LEU A 94 1.68 4.64 -38.74
C LEU A 94 3.13 4.67 -39.19
N ILE A 95 3.54 3.69 -40.00
CA ILE A 95 4.89 3.57 -40.57
C ILE A 95 4.78 3.74 -42.07
N THR A 96 5.31 4.83 -42.62
CA THR A 96 5.27 5.13 -44.03
C THR A 96 6.67 5.18 -44.61
N LYS A 97 6.80 4.67 -45.86
CA LYS A 97 8.02 4.82 -46.65
C LYS A 97 8.08 6.24 -47.19
N ASN A 98 9.21 6.90 -47.03
CA ASN A 98 9.41 8.23 -47.53
C ASN A 98 9.85 8.19 -48.99
N ASP A 99 9.57 9.28 -49.72
CA ASP A 99 10.13 9.50 -51.07
C ASP A 99 11.64 9.73 -51.00
N THR A 100 12.32 9.46 -52.13
CA THR A 100 13.78 9.53 -52.26
C THR A 100 14.41 10.91 -51.95
N THR A 101 13.60 11.93 -51.77
CA THR A 101 14.03 13.30 -51.44
C THR A 101 14.25 13.54 -49.92
N LYS A 102 13.78 12.66 -49.06
CA LYS A 102 13.92 12.82 -47.60
C LYS A 102 15.15 12.10 -47.07
N LYS A 103 15.76 12.68 -46.00
CA LYS A 103 16.99 12.14 -45.35
C LYS A 103 16.80 10.75 -44.69
N SER A 104 15.57 10.33 -44.39
CA SER A 104 15.27 9.04 -43.79
C SER A 104 14.33 8.22 -44.68
N PRO A 105 14.57 6.90 -44.84
CA PRO A 105 13.75 6.04 -45.73
C PRO A 105 12.35 5.78 -45.18
N TYR A 106 12.14 5.88 -43.86
CA TYR A 106 10.85 5.66 -43.23
C TYR A 106 10.51 6.80 -42.27
N GLN A 107 9.21 7.03 -42.10
CA GLN A 107 8.64 7.93 -41.10
C GLN A 107 7.68 7.15 -40.19
N VAL A 108 7.85 7.27 -38.88
CA VAL A 108 6.97 6.69 -37.89
C VAL A 108 6.17 7.80 -37.22
N SER A 109 4.86 7.72 -37.31
CA SER A 109 3.93 8.66 -36.65
C SER A 109 3.18 7.97 -35.54
N LEU A 110 3.06 8.63 -34.41
CA LEU A 110 2.29 8.18 -33.24
C LEU A 110 1.11 9.13 -33.06
N LYS A 111 -0.12 8.58 -32.99
CA LYS A 111 -1.32 9.30 -32.57
C LYS A 111 -1.77 8.73 -31.24
N SER A 112 -2.02 9.60 -30.25
CA SER A 112 -2.54 9.24 -28.95
C SER A 112 -3.54 10.29 -28.47
N THR A 113 -4.15 10.09 -27.30
CA THR A 113 -5.08 11.02 -26.67
C THR A 113 -4.63 11.39 -25.27
N THR A 114 -5.21 12.44 -24.71
CA THR A 114 -4.99 12.87 -23.33
C THR A 114 -5.41 11.81 -22.29
N SER A 115 -6.30 10.90 -22.67
CA SER A 115 -6.70 9.76 -21.85
C SER A 115 -5.59 8.73 -21.60
N SER A 116 -4.48 8.82 -22.36
CA SER A 116 -3.30 7.95 -22.25
C SER A 116 -2.04 8.74 -21.87
N ASN A 117 -2.19 9.85 -21.12
CA ASN A 117 -1.06 10.70 -20.71
C ASN A 117 0.01 9.97 -19.87
N ASP A 118 -0.37 8.93 -19.18
CA ASP A 118 0.52 8.04 -18.44
C ASP A 118 1.30 7.05 -19.32
N LYS A 119 0.83 6.79 -20.54
CA LYS A 119 1.33 5.74 -21.44
C LYS A 119 2.09 6.25 -22.65
N TRP A 120 1.57 7.29 -23.32
CA TRP A 120 2.16 7.73 -24.60
C TRP A 120 3.59 8.28 -24.48
N PRO A 121 4.04 8.96 -23.39
CA PRO A 121 5.43 9.41 -23.29
C PRO A 121 6.42 8.25 -23.22
N GLN A 122 6.04 7.20 -22.48
CA GLN A 122 6.84 5.99 -22.34
C GLN A 122 6.84 5.19 -23.68
N LEU A 123 5.68 5.07 -24.35
CA LEU A 123 5.58 4.46 -25.67
C LEU A 123 6.45 5.20 -26.70
N LYS A 124 6.46 6.56 -26.65
CA LYS A 124 7.35 7.36 -27.51
C LYS A 124 8.82 7.01 -27.26
N SER A 125 9.25 6.90 -26.00
CA SER A 125 10.62 6.49 -25.67
C SER A 125 10.97 5.09 -26.20
N VAL A 126 10.02 4.14 -26.12
CA VAL A 126 10.21 2.80 -26.70
C VAL A 126 10.34 2.86 -28.23
N LEU A 127 9.53 3.67 -28.89
CA LEU A 127 9.62 3.87 -30.34
C LEU A 127 10.93 4.53 -30.76
N ASP A 128 11.36 5.59 -30.05
CA ASP A 128 12.63 6.27 -30.30
C ASP A 128 13.82 5.30 -30.13
N ASN A 129 13.83 4.50 -29.07
CA ASN A 129 14.85 3.47 -28.84
C ASN A 129 14.84 2.39 -29.93
N THR A 130 13.66 1.95 -30.37
CA THR A 130 13.54 0.97 -31.45
C THR A 130 14.07 1.52 -32.78
N ILE A 131 13.71 2.76 -33.14
CA ILE A 131 14.19 3.42 -34.34
C ILE A 131 15.70 3.58 -34.30
N ASN A 132 16.26 4.01 -33.18
CA ASN A 132 17.71 4.16 -33.00
C ASN A 132 18.44 2.81 -33.10
N SER A 133 17.90 1.76 -32.45
CA SER A 133 18.46 0.41 -32.53
C SER A 133 18.48 -0.14 -33.94
N VAL A 134 17.37 0.02 -34.71
CA VAL A 134 17.30 -0.39 -36.07
C VAL A 134 18.25 0.45 -36.94
N SER A 135 18.31 1.77 -36.71
CA SER A 135 19.21 2.67 -37.44
C SER A 135 20.68 2.30 -37.24
N ASN A 136 21.08 2.00 -36.02
CA ASN A 136 22.46 1.59 -35.68
C ASN A 136 22.83 0.22 -36.31
N LYS A 137 21.85 -0.69 -36.38
CA LYS A 137 22.07 -2.00 -37.04
C LYS A 137 22.27 -1.87 -38.60
N ILE A 138 21.52 -0.95 -39.20
CA ILE A 138 21.54 -0.76 -40.69
C ILE A 138 22.72 0.12 -41.09
N TYR A 139 22.97 1.21 -40.34
CA TYR A 139 24.01 2.20 -40.65
C TYR A 139 25.16 2.09 -39.66
N LYS A 140 26.01 1.08 -39.80
CA LYS A 140 27.11 0.75 -38.87
C LYS A 140 28.18 1.84 -38.79
N ASP A 141 28.33 2.66 -39.83
CA ASP A 141 29.36 3.72 -39.89
C ASP A 141 28.84 5.11 -39.45
N ARG A 142 27.67 5.15 -38.78
CA ARG A 142 27.15 6.40 -38.25
C ARG A 142 27.98 6.80 -37.02
N LEU A 143 28.68 7.95 -37.11
CA LEU A 143 29.35 8.57 -36.01
C LEU A 143 28.32 8.84 -34.88
N SER A 144 28.51 8.15 -33.74
CA SER A 144 27.74 8.40 -32.53
C SER A 144 28.34 9.63 -31.83
N TYR A 145 27.50 10.52 -31.31
CA TYR A 145 27.96 11.68 -30.53
C TYR A 145 28.56 11.27 -29.19
N ALA A 146 28.07 10.18 -28.63
CA ALA A 146 28.54 9.58 -27.38
C ALA A 146 28.24 8.08 -27.41
N ASP A 147 29.13 7.29 -26.84
CA ASP A 147 28.93 5.88 -26.60
C ASP A 147 28.46 5.69 -25.16
N PHE A 148 27.44 4.88 -24.99
CA PHE A 148 26.98 4.49 -23.66
C PHE A 148 27.72 3.22 -23.23
N ASP A 149 28.73 3.41 -22.39
CA ASP A 149 29.49 2.31 -21.77
C ASP A 149 28.75 1.87 -20.51
N PHE A 150 28.08 0.74 -20.58
CA PHE A 150 27.33 0.16 -19.48
C PHE A 150 27.38 -1.37 -19.55
N ASN A 151 28.01 -1.97 -18.54
CA ASN A 151 28.05 -3.40 -18.39
C ASN A 151 27.26 -3.82 -17.14
N PRO A 152 26.09 -4.52 -17.31
CA PRO A 152 25.26 -4.92 -16.17
C PRO A 152 25.98 -5.75 -15.11
N GLN A 153 27.07 -6.43 -15.49
CA GLN A 153 27.84 -7.28 -14.57
C GLN A 153 28.71 -6.46 -13.61
N TYR A 154 29.18 -5.26 -14.01
CA TYR A 154 30.13 -4.44 -13.26
C TYR A 154 29.51 -3.13 -12.78
N ASP A 155 28.56 -2.59 -13.54
CA ASP A 155 27.98 -1.27 -13.28
C ASP A 155 26.67 -1.34 -12.49
N ILE A 156 26.08 -2.55 -12.32
CA ILE A 156 24.96 -2.77 -11.42
C ILE A 156 25.49 -3.35 -10.11
N GLU A 157 25.57 -2.51 -9.09
CA GLU A 157 25.83 -2.96 -7.74
C GLU A 157 24.63 -3.75 -7.23
N GLN A 158 24.86 -5.02 -6.83
CA GLN A 158 23.81 -5.87 -6.30
C GLN A 158 23.43 -5.43 -4.88
N VAL A 159 22.52 -4.48 -4.78
CA VAL A 159 21.84 -4.14 -3.53
C VAL A 159 20.57 -4.97 -3.38
N ARG A 160 20.06 -5.02 -2.16
CA ARG A 160 18.79 -5.70 -1.91
C ARG A 160 17.66 -5.13 -2.74
N GLU A 161 16.94 -5.99 -3.44
CA GLU A 161 15.76 -5.61 -4.19
C GLU A 161 14.63 -5.24 -3.24
N TYR A 162 14.10 -4.02 -3.36
CA TYR A 162 12.93 -3.56 -2.63
C TYR A 162 11.67 -4.09 -3.30
N LYS A 163 11.02 -5.03 -2.65
CA LYS A 163 9.80 -5.64 -3.17
C LYS A 163 8.58 -4.81 -2.78
N THR A 164 7.55 -4.83 -3.60
CA THR A 164 6.27 -4.15 -3.28
C THR A 164 5.70 -4.58 -1.93
N ILE A 165 5.88 -5.85 -1.56
CA ILE A 165 5.44 -6.37 -0.27
C ILE A 165 6.14 -5.71 0.91
N ASP A 166 7.41 -5.32 0.78
CA ASP A 166 8.19 -4.65 1.83
C ASP A 166 7.63 -3.26 2.17
N PHE A 167 6.92 -2.66 1.21
CA PHE A 167 6.19 -1.41 1.42
C PHE A 167 4.78 -1.63 1.96
N ILE A 168 4.05 -2.54 1.34
CA ILE A 168 2.60 -2.71 1.60
C ILE A 168 2.34 -3.42 2.93
N LEU A 169 3.09 -4.47 3.27
CA LEU A 169 2.82 -5.26 4.47
C LEU A 169 2.92 -4.44 5.77
N PRO A 170 3.97 -3.62 6.00
CA PRO A 170 4.03 -2.73 7.16
C PRO A 170 2.84 -1.79 7.24
N GLY A 171 2.42 -1.22 6.11
CA GLY A 171 1.24 -0.36 6.03
C GLY A 171 -0.06 -1.09 6.38
N GLN A 172 -0.25 -2.32 5.90
CA GLN A 172 -1.42 -3.14 6.21
C GLN A 172 -1.42 -3.62 7.66
N LEU A 173 -0.26 -3.95 8.21
CA LEU A 173 -0.11 -4.26 9.64
C LEU A 173 -0.50 -3.07 10.50
N GLY A 174 0.05 -1.88 10.20
CA GLY A 174 -0.28 -0.65 10.92
C GLY A 174 -1.78 -0.31 10.84
N PHE A 175 -2.40 -0.44 9.66
CA PHE A 175 -3.83 -0.23 9.49
C PHE A 175 -4.68 -1.26 10.24
N SER A 176 -4.28 -2.53 10.26
CA SER A 176 -4.96 -3.58 11.05
C SER A 176 -4.96 -3.24 12.54
N LEU A 177 -3.81 -2.77 13.06
CA LEU A 177 -3.68 -2.32 14.46
C LEU A 177 -4.56 -1.10 14.75
N LEU A 178 -4.57 -0.11 13.84
CA LEU A 178 -5.40 1.09 13.95
C LEU A 178 -6.89 0.72 13.97
N SER A 179 -7.35 -0.06 12.99
CA SER A 179 -8.75 -0.45 12.87
C SER A 179 -9.20 -1.26 14.07
N ALA A 180 -8.44 -2.27 14.48
CA ALA A 180 -8.76 -3.09 15.64
C ALA A 180 -8.74 -2.30 16.96
N GLY A 181 -7.78 -1.39 17.11
CA GLY A 181 -7.70 -0.49 18.27
C GLY A 181 -8.90 0.44 18.34
N VAL A 182 -9.22 1.15 17.25
CA VAL A 182 -10.30 2.13 17.25
C VAL A 182 -11.68 1.46 17.29
N PHE A 183 -12.03 0.67 16.28
CA PHE A 183 -13.36 0.04 16.19
C PHE A 183 -13.58 -0.98 17.29
N GLY A 184 -12.57 -1.82 17.53
CA GLY A 184 -12.68 -2.90 18.50
C GLY A 184 -12.96 -2.38 19.89
N VAL A 185 -12.24 -1.35 20.34
CA VAL A 185 -12.44 -0.76 21.66
C VAL A 185 -13.73 0.07 21.71
N ALA A 186 -14.02 0.84 20.66
CA ALA A 186 -15.22 1.67 20.60
C ALA A 186 -16.50 0.85 20.77
N PHE A 187 -16.68 -0.18 19.96
CA PHE A 187 -17.86 -1.06 20.03
C PHE A 187 -17.94 -1.81 21.37
N MET A 188 -16.81 -2.32 21.85
CA MET A 188 -16.80 -3.09 23.09
C MET A 188 -17.26 -2.25 24.29
N PHE A 189 -16.64 -1.10 24.52
CA PHE A 189 -16.97 -0.28 25.69
C PHE A 189 -18.35 0.35 25.57
N PHE A 190 -18.78 0.70 24.37
CA PHE A 190 -20.13 1.14 24.13
C PHE A 190 -21.16 0.05 24.47
N ASN A 191 -20.93 -1.18 24.02
CA ASN A 191 -21.83 -2.30 24.33
C ASN A 191 -21.84 -2.64 25.83
N LEU A 192 -20.70 -2.64 26.51
CA LEU A 192 -20.64 -2.86 27.96
C LEU A 192 -21.45 -1.82 28.73
N ARG A 193 -21.46 -0.57 28.26
CA ARG A 193 -22.27 0.51 28.84
C ARG A 193 -23.76 0.30 28.57
N ASN A 194 -24.15 0.06 27.31
CA ASN A 194 -25.56 -0.06 26.90
C ASN A 194 -26.26 -1.30 27.46
N THR A 195 -25.58 -2.43 27.52
CA THR A 195 -26.15 -3.67 28.05
C THR A 195 -26.22 -3.72 29.57
N LEU A 196 -25.89 -2.60 30.24
CA LEU A 196 -25.87 -2.47 31.70
C LEU A 196 -24.94 -3.50 32.41
N VAL A 197 -24.05 -4.14 31.62
CA VAL A 197 -23.08 -5.08 32.18
C VAL A 197 -22.11 -4.35 33.13
N LEU A 198 -21.74 -3.12 32.80
CA LEU A 198 -20.97 -2.27 33.72
C LEU A 198 -21.72 -2.04 35.03
N LYS A 199 -23.03 -1.75 35.02
CA LYS A 199 -23.84 -1.59 36.25
C LYS A 199 -23.91 -2.87 37.09
N ARG A 200 -23.97 -4.05 36.43
CA ARG A 200 -23.93 -5.33 37.14
C ARG A 200 -22.58 -5.60 37.76
N PHE A 201 -21.49 -5.20 37.10
CA PHE A 201 -20.15 -5.27 37.70
C PHE A 201 -20.02 -4.34 38.92
N PHE A 202 -20.72 -3.20 38.96
CA PHE A 202 -20.74 -2.31 40.13
C PHE A 202 -21.45 -2.92 41.37
N ALA A 203 -22.33 -3.87 41.13
CA ALA A 203 -22.95 -4.62 42.21
C ALA A 203 -22.03 -5.71 42.81
N THR A 204 -20.85 -5.93 42.23
CA THR A 204 -19.83 -6.86 42.69
C THR A 204 -18.60 -6.09 43.21
N PRO A 205 -17.82 -6.63 44.15
CA PRO A 205 -16.64 -5.97 44.69
C PRO A 205 -15.44 -5.95 43.71
N ILE A 206 -15.70 -5.88 42.39
CA ILE A 206 -14.67 -5.87 41.38
C ILE A 206 -14.24 -4.43 41.08
N ASN A 207 -12.93 -4.15 41.12
CA ASN A 207 -12.39 -2.86 40.78
C ASN A 207 -12.56 -2.61 39.26
N ARG A 208 -13.04 -1.40 38.92
CA ARG A 208 -13.25 -0.93 37.50
C ARG A 208 -12.02 -1.10 36.64
N THR A 209 -10.84 -0.87 37.20
CA THR A 209 -9.56 -1.03 36.50
C THR A 209 -9.36 -2.46 36.02
N PHE A 210 -9.77 -3.49 36.78
CA PHE A 210 -9.64 -4.87 36.32
C PHE A 210 -10.57 -5.24 35.19
N ILE A 211 -11.69 -4.54 35.05
CA ILE A 211 -12.60 -4.74 33.90
C ILE A 211 -11.96 -4.17 32.65
N ILE A 212 -11.51 -2.90 32.67
CA ILE A 212 -10.85 -2.25 31.54
C ILE A 212 -9.60 -3.01 31.12
N LEU A 213 -8.74 -3.34 32.10
CA LEU A 213 -7.50 -4.06 31.81
C LEU A 213 -7.77 -5.48 31.28
N GLY A 214 -8.78 -6.18 31.83
CA GLY A 214 -9.13 -7.51 31.36
C GLY A 214 -9.67 -7.53 29.93
N GLU A 215 -10.56 -6.60 29.60
CA GLU A 215 -11.10 -6.41 28.27
C GLU A 215 -10.02 -5.92 27.28
N GLY A 216 -9.24 -4.92 27.68
CA GLY A 216 -8.12 -4.41 26.88
C GLY A 216 -7.09 -5.49 26.57
N LEU A 217 -6.72 -6.31 27.59
CA LEU A 217 -5.75 -7.38 27.42
C LEU A 217 -6.23 -8.46 26.42
N SER A 218 -7.54 -8.78 26.42
CA SER A 218 -8.08 -9.73 25.45
C SER A 218 -7.89 -9.25 24.00
N ARG A 219 -8.07 -7.95 23.76
CA ARG A 219 -7.86 -7.35 22.45
C ARG A 219 -6.40 -7.28 22.06
N VAL A 220 -5.54 -6.93 23.01
CA VAL A 220 -4.09 -6.95 22.78
C VAL A 220 -3.65 -8.36 22.38
N ILE A 221 -4.03 -9.39 23.11
CA ILE A 221 -3.66 -10.78 22.79
C ILE A 221 -4.16 -11.16 21.39
N PHE A 222 -5.44 -10.91 21.08
CA PHE A 222 -6.02 -11.23 19.79
C PHE A 222 -5.29 -10.51 18.65
N GLN A 223 -5.03 -9.21 18.80
CA GLN A 223 -4.40 -8.42 17.75
C GLN A 223 -2.91 -8.72 17.60
N MET A 224 -2.21 -9.07 18.67
CA MET A 224 -0.83 -9.53 18.59
C MET A 224 -0.72 -10.88 17.86
N ILE A 225 -1.67 -11.80 18.07
CA ILE A 225 -1.76 -13.04 17.27
C ILE A 225 -2.01 -12.71 15.80
N THR A 226 -2.90 -11.76 15.52
CA THR A 226 -3.16 -11.29 14.13
C THR A 226 -1.89 -10.72 13.51
N ALA A 227 -1.13 -9.91 14.23
CA ALA A 227 0.14 -9.35 13.75
C ALA A 227 1.17 -10.47 13.42
N VAL A 228 1.29 -11.47 14.29
CA VAL A 228 2.13 -12.65 14.02
C VAL A 228 1.72 -13.33 12.72
N VAL A 229 0.42 -13.55 12.51
CA VAL A 229 -0.10 -14.22 11.31
C VAL A 229 0.17 -13.37 10.06
N ILE A 230 -0.05 -12.05 10.11
CA ILE A 230 0.22 -11.15 8.98
C ILE A 230 1.70 -11.18 8.60
N ILE A 231 2.61 -11.04 9.59
CA ILE A 231 4.06 -11.06 9.33
C ILE A 231 4.49 -12.44 8.82
N ALA A 232 4.02 -13.53 9.41
CA ALA A 232 4.35 -14.89 9.01
C ALA A 232 3.90 -15.19 7.57
N VAL A 233 2.66 -14.85 7.23
CA VAL A 233 2.16 -15.04 5.85
C VAL A 233 2.96 -14.18 4.87
N GLY A 234 3.26 -12.93 5.20
CA GLY A 234 4.11 -12.07 4.38
C GLY A 234 5.50 -12.69 4.15
N TYR A 235 6.12 -13.20 5.18
CA TYR A 235 7.45 -13.79 5.12
C TYR A 235 7.47 -15.10 4.31
N PHE A 236 6.57 -16.04 4.63
CA PHE A 236 6.60 -17.38 4.01
C PHE A 236 6.02 -17.42 2.59
N PHE A 237 4.99 -16.63 2.30
CA PHE A 237 4.28 -16.72 1.01
C PHE A 237 4.64 -15.60 0.03
N PHE A 238 5.02 -14.41 0.53
CA PHE A 238 5.28 -13.25 -0.33
C PHE A 238 6.73 -12.77 -0.29
N GLY A 239 7.60 -13.44 0.49
CA GLY A 239 9.01 -13.11 0.59
C GLY A 239 9.27 -11.75 1.21
N PHE A 240 8.42 -11.33 2.18
CA PHE A 240 8.62 -10.13 2.98
C PHE A 240 9.98 -10.15 3.67
N THR A 241 10.68 -9.03 3.62
CA THR A 241 12.05 -8.95 4.15
C THR A 241 12.04 -8.75 5.66
N LEU A 242 12.65 -9.69 6.38
CA LEU A 242 13.01 -9.55 7.79
C LEU A 242 14.53 -9.62 7.89
N ILE A 243 15.19 -8.47 7.86
CA ILE A 243 16.65 -8.40 7.64
C ILE A 243 17.47 -9.12 8.71
N HIS A 244 17.12 -8.97 9.98
CA HIS A 244 17.75 -9.69 11.10
C HIS A 244 16.87 -10.83 11.61
N HIS A 245 16.03 -11.41 10.71
CA HIS A 245 15.17 -12.55 10.97
C HIS A 245 14.35 -12.42 12.27
N PHE A 246 14.67 -13.21 13.28
CA PHE A 246 13.92 -13.26 14.53
C PHE A 246 13.97 -11.95 15.32
N GLN A 247 15.07 -11.22 15.33
CA GLN A 247 15.18 -9.93 16.01
C GLN A 247 14.25 -8.90 15.38
N THR A 248 14.27 -8.79 14.05
CA THR A 248 13.35 -7.90 13.32
C THR A 248 11.89 -8.23 13.64
N PHE A 249 11.53 -9.51 13.70
CA PHE A 249 10.21 -9.96 14.08
C PHE A 249 9.84 -9.47 15.50
N VAL A 250 10.72 -9.64 16.48
CA VAL A 250 10.48 -9.20 17.87
C VAL A 250 10.32 -7.68 17.94
N ASP A 251 11.18 -6.93 17.25
CA ASP A 251 11.11 -5.47 17.19
C ASP A 251 9.80 -4.97 16.55
N MET A 252 9.35 -5.62 15.47
CA MET A 252 8.05 -5.34 14.87
C MET A 252 6.88 -5.66 15.81
N MET A 253 6.96 -6.75 16.56
CA MET A 253 5.95 -7.10 17.57
C MET A 253 5.90 -6.06 18.70
N PHE A 254 7.04 -5.57 19.15
CA PHE A 254 7.13 -4.50 20.13
C PHE A 254 6.48 -3.19 19.63
N LEU A 255 6.79 -2.77 18.42
CA LEU A 255 6.14 -1.61 17.76
C LEU A 255 4.64 -1.83 17.59
N SER A 256 4.23 -3.04 17.20
CA SER A 256 2.82 -3.40 17.08
C SER A 256 2.06 -3.24 18.40
N PHE A 257 2.68 -3.64 19.51
CA PHE A 257 2.12 -3.46 20.83
C PHE A 257 1.96 -1.97 21.18
N ILE A 258 3.00 -1.16 21.00
CA ILE A 258 2.95 0.29 21.24
C ILE A 258 1.85 0.94 20.38
N GLY A 259 1.85 0.69 19.08
CA GLY A 259 0.87 1.24 18.16
C GLY A 259 -0.56 0.86 18.54
N LEU A 260 -0.78 -0.41 18.84
CA LEU A 260 -2.09 -0.91 19.27
C LEU A 260 -2.60 -0.21 20.52
N VAL A 261 -1.76 -0.08 21.56
CA VAL A 261 -2.13 0.59 22.81
C VAL A 261 -2.54 2.05 22.50
N ILE A 262 -1.79 2.76 21.68
CA ILE A 262 -2.12 4.14 21.31
C ILE A 262 -3.46 4.21 20.55
N PHE A 263 -3.67 3.32 19.59
CA PHE A 263 -4.89 3.29 18.77
C PHE A 263 -6.12 2.87 19.61
N MET A 264 -5.96 2.05 20.63
CA MET A 264 -7.02 1.76 21.60
C MET A 264 -7.51 3.02 22.32
N GLY A 265 -6.62 3.97 22.59
CA GLY A 265 -6.97 5.26 23.17
C GLY A 265 -7.98 6.05 22.31
N PHE A 266 -7.83 6.05 20.98
CA PHE A 266 -8.83 6.63 20.07
C PHE A 266 -10.17 5.89 20.17
N GLY A 267 -10.15 4.58 20.32
CA GLY A 267 -11.36 3.78 20.53
C GLY A 267 -12.11 4.17 21.80
N PHE A 268 -11.40 4.47 22.90
CA PHE A 268 -12.01 5.01 24.13
C PHE A 268 -12.67 6.36 23.89
N ILE A 269 -12.03 7.27 23.12
CA ILE A 269 -12.62 8.57 22.77
C ILE A 269 -13.93 8.36 22.00
N VAL A 270 -13.89 7.53 20.93
CA VAL A 270 -15.08 7.22 20.12
C VAL A 270 -16.20 6.63 20.98
N SER A 271 -15.88 5.66 21.86
CA SER A 271 -16.84 5.07 22.80
C SER A 271 -17.49 6.11 23.72
N GLY A 272 -16.71 7.10 24.17
CA GLY A 272 -17.20 8.17 25.04
C GLY A 272 -18.17 9.15 24.35
N ILE A 273 -17.94 9.43 23.07
CA ILE A 273 -18.75 10.38 22.27
C ILE A 273 -20.00 9.70 21.69
N ALA A 274 -19.90 8.41 21.32
CA ALA A 274 -20.99 7.69 20.66
C ALA A 274 -22.24 7.59 21.53
N LYS A 275 -23.39 7.94 20.94
CA LYS A 275 -24.71 7.87 21.59
C LYS A 275 -25.50 6.62 21.22
N SER A 276 -25.16 5.97 20.11
CA SER A 276 -25.79 4.74 19.61
C SER A 276 -24.76 3.91 18.85
N ASP A 277 -25.03 2.60 18.67
CA ASP A 277 -24.18 1.71 17.87
C ASP A 277 -23.94 2.25 16.46
N SER A 278 -24.96 2.87 15.85
CA SER A 278 -24.88 3.45 14.51
C SER A 278 -24.00 4.69 14.42
N THR A 279 -23.69 5.35 15.54
CA THR A 279 -22.81 6.55 15.55
C THR A 279 -21.34 6.18 15.70
N ILE A 280 -21.01 4.96 16.10
CA ILE A 280 -19.61 4.50 16.24
C ILE A 280 -18.87 4.53 14.89
N PRO A 281 -19.39 3.91 13.80
CA PRO A 281 -18.67 3.89 12.53
C PRO A 281 -18.34 5.27 11.96
N PRO A 282 -19.25 6.26 11.93
CA PRO A 282 -18.91 7.61 11.46
C PRO A 282 -17.76 8.25 12.24
N PHE A 283 -17.79 8.20 13.59
CA PHE A 283 -16.72 8.79 14.40
C PHE A 283 -15.40 8.01 14.28
N ALA A 284 -15.45 6.69 14.25
CA ALA A 284 -14.28 5.86 14.05
C ALA A 284 -13.66 6.11 12.67
N ASN A 285 -14.47 6.22 11.60
CA ASN A 285 -14.01 6.51 10.25
C ASN A 285 -13.39 7.90 10.12
N LEU A 286 -13.90 8.90 10.84
CA LEU A 286 -13.30 10.23 10.87
C LEU A 286 -11.85 10.21 11.34
N ILE A 287 -11.50 9.26 12.20
CA ILE A 287 -10.13 9.07 12.71
C ILE A 287 -9.32 8.13 11.81
N THR A 288 -9.93 7.01 11.37
CA THR A 288 -9.18 5.94 10.71
C THR A 288 -8.96 6.19 9.24
N LEU A 289 -9.94 6.73 8.49
CA LEU A 289 -9.81 6.93 7.05
C LEU A 289 -8.72 7.93 6.66
N PRO A 290 -8.60 9.12 7.30
CA PRO A 290 -7.49 10.03 6.99
C PRO A 290 -6.12 9.37 7.25
N GLN A 291 -5.97 8.65 8.36
CA GLN A 291 -4.73 7.95 8.68
C GLN A 291 -4.43 6.83 7.67
N PHE A 292 -5.44 6.06 7.26
CA PHE A 292 -5.29 5.00 6.28
C PHE A 292 -4.83 5.51 4.91
N LEU A 293 -5.44 6.62 4.45
CA LEU A 293 -5.12 7.19 3.14
C LEU A 293 -3.80 7.95 3.14
N LEU A 294 -3.53 8.70 4.21
CA LEU A 294 -2.40 9.61 4.29
C LEU A 294 -1.21 9.07 5.11
N GLY A 295 -1.42 7.99 5.87
CA GLY A 295 -0.40 7.39 6.75
C GLY A 295 0.70 6.62 6.03
N GLY A 296 0.84 6.79 4.72
CA GLY A 296 1.86 6.08 3.95
C GLY A 296 1.59 4.59 3.80
N THR A 297 0.33 4.16 3.88
CA THR A 297 -0.05 2.73 3.80
C THR A 297 0.14 2.17 2.39
N PHE A 298 -0.26 2.93 1.36
CA PHE A 298 -0.22 2.49 -0.04
C PHE A 298 0.81 3.25 -0.87
N PHE A 299 1.07 4.50 -0.53
CA PHE A 299 1.95 5.38 -1.28
C PHE A 299 2.94 6.01 -0.33
N SER A 300 4.15 6.27 -0.81
CA SER A 300 5.13 7.04 -0.07
C SER A 300 4.63 8.48 0.15
N ILE A 301 4.94 9.04 1.32
CA ILE A 301 4.51 10.41 1.70
C ILE A 301 5.12 11.45 0.74
N GLU A 302 6.30 11.17 0.22
CA GLU A 302 6.99 12.03 -0.74
C GLU A 302 6.24 12.15 -2.06
N SER A 303 5.39 11.18 -2.38
CA SER A 303 4.52 11.20 -3.58
C SER A 303 3.33 12.16 -3.43
N PHE A 304 3.03 12.61 -2.23
CA PHE A 304 1.92 13.52 -1.99
C PHE A 304 2.28 14.97 -2.36
N PRO A 305 1.29 15.81 -2.73
CA PRO A 305 1.51 17.23 -2.90
C PRO A 305 2.14 17.86 -1.65
N LYS A 306 3.03 18.84 -1.83
CA LYS A 306 3.81 19.46 -0.74
C LYS A 306 2.95 19.98 0.43
N TRP A 307 1.74 20.48 0.15
CA TRP A 307 0.83 20.99 1.17
C TRP A 307 0.21 19.86 2.03
N LEU A 308 0.13 18.62 1.51
CA LEU A 308 -0.48 17.48 2.20
C LEU A 308 0.55 16.72 3.06
N GLN A 309 1.83 16.78 2.72
CA GLN A 309 2.90 16.07 3.44
C GLN A 309 2.99 16.42 4.93
N PRO A 310 2.84 17.69 5.38
CA PRO A 310 2.86 18.01 6.81
C PRO A 310 1.71 17.35 7.57
N ILE A 311 0.52 17.28 6.97
CA ILE A 311 -0.66 16.63 7.57
C ILE A 311 -0.39 15.13 7.72
N SER A 312 0.13 14.50 6.66
CA SER A 312 0.54 13.11 6.66
C SER A 312 1.59 12.82 7.75
N LYS A 313 2.62 13.65 7.86
CA LYS A 313 3.68 13.53 8.86
C LYS A 313 3.22 13.80 10.31
N ALA A 314 2.07 14.42 10.50
CA ALA A 314 1.51 14.61 11.85
C ALA A 314 0.79 13.37 12.37
N MET A 315 0.44 12.40 11.53
CA MET A 315 -0.41 11.27 11.89
C MET A 315 0.37 10.14 12.61
N PRO A 316 -0.17 9.54 13.68
CA PRO A 316 0.53 8.47 14.39
C PRO A 316 0.74 7.21 13.55
N LEU A 317 -0.21 6.84 12.67
CA LEU A 317 -0.03 5.70 11.76
C LEU A 317 1.17 5.87 10.83
N THR A 318 1.45 7.08 10.40
CA THR A 318 2.61 7.41 9.57
C THR A 318 3.91 6.99 10.25
N HIS A 319 4.10 7.40 11.50
CA HIS A 319 5.32 7.10 12.26
C HIS A 319 5.45 5.61 12.54
N LEU A 320 4.34 4.93 12.79
CA LEU A 320 4.34 3.47 12.96
C LEU A 320 4.76 2.75 11.66
N ASN A 321 4.22 3.17 10.52
CA ASN A 321 4.57 2.58 9.23
C ASN A 321 6.03 2.83 8.83
N ILE A 322 6.54 4.04 9.08
CA ILE A 322 7.96 4.38 8.86
C ILE A 322 8.85 3.52 9.76
N ALA A 323 8.53 3.42 11.05
CA ALA A 323 9.30 2.61 11.98
C ALA A 323 9.33 1.13 11.58
N PHE A 324 8.19 0.57 11.15
CA PHE A 324 8.12 -0.81 10.65
C PHE A 324 9.02 -1.03 9.44
N ARG A 325 8.99 -0.13 8.44
CA ARG A 325 9.82 -0.24 7.23
C ARG A 325 11.31 -0.12 7.56
N ASN A 326 11.67 0.84 8.38
CA ASN A 326 13.05 1.04 8.78
C ASN A 326 13.62 -0.17 9.53
N ILE A 327 12.84 -0.81 10.38
CA ILE A 327 13.26 -2.03 11.09
C ILE A 327 13.26 -3.24 10.15
N ALA A 328 12.20 -3.44 9.36
CA ALA A 328 12.05 -4.64 8.57
C ALA A 328 13.02 -4.70 7.40
N PHE A 329 13.16 -3.60 6.63
CA PHE A 329 13.91 -3.55 5.39
C PHE A 329 15.29 -2.89 5.56
N GLU A 330 15.36 -1.72 6.23
CA GLU A 330 16.63 -1.00 6.41
C GLU A 330 17.49 -1.61 7.53
N GLY A 331 16.90 -2.48 8.38
CA GLY A 331 17.62 -3.15 9.47
C GLY A 331 17.98 -2.23 10.62
N GLN A 332 17.25 -1.13 10.77
CA GLN A 332 17.44 -0.22 11.90
C GLN A 332 17.00 -0.88 13.21
N SER A 333 17.73 -0.59 14.28
CA SER A 333 17.34 -1.02 15.62
C SER A 333 16.26 -0.12 16.20
N LEU A 334 15.56 -0.59 17.26
CA LEU A 334 14.58 0.22 18.02
C LEU A 334 15.16 1.57 18.48
N TRP A 335 16.45 1.61 18.80
CA TRP A 335 17.11 2.85 19.20
C TRP A 335 17.27 3.86 18.05
N GLN A 336 17.49 3.39 16.84
CA GLN A 336 17.61 4.26 15.66
C GLN A 336 16.26 4.87 15.25
N VAL A 337 15.15 4.13 15.47
CA VAL A 337 13.79 4.62 15.22
C VAL A 337 13.16 5.29 16.45
N ARG A 338 13.94 5.66 17.47
CA ARG A 338 13.45 6.32 18.69
C ARG A 338 12.66 7.60 18.44
N GLY A 339 12.98 8.33 17.36
CA GLY A 339 12.24 9.53 16.96
C GLY A 339 10.77 9.21 16.66
N GLU A 340 10.53 8.18 15.86
CA GLU A 340 9.19 7.70 15.51
C GLU A 340 8.46 7.18 16.74
N ILE A 341 9.15 6.41 17.59
CA ILE A 341 8.61 5.90 18.85
C ILE A 341 8.26 7.07 19.78
N GLY A 342 9.11 8.10 19.87
CA GLY A 342 8.86 9.30 20.69
C GLY A 342 7.59 10.04 20.29
N ILE A 343 7.37 10.22 18.97
CA ILE A 343 6.15 10.84 18.45
C ILE A 343 4.91 9.96 18.73
N LEU A 344 5.04 8.65 18.57
CA LEU A 344 3.98 7.71 18.92
C LEU A 344 3.61 7.80 20.39
N LEU A 345 4.59 7.82 21.31
CA LEU A 345 4.35 7.95 22.74
C LEU A 345 3.71 9.31 23.08
N LEU A 346 4.11 10.39 22.43
CA LEU A 346 3.48 11.70 22.58
C LEU A 346 2.00 11.65 22.18
N TRP A 347 1.69 11.02 21.04
CA TRP A 347 0.29 10.76 20.65
C TRP A 347 -0.44 9.93 21.68
N GLY A 348 0.19 8.91 22.25
CA GLY A 348 -0.36 8.11 23.34
C GLY A 348 -0.79 9.00 24.53
N ILE A 349 0.11 9.87 25.02
CA ILE A 349 -0.18 10.79 26.12
C ILE A 349 -1.39 11.67 25.78
N VAL A 350 -1.40 12.31 24.61
CA VAL A 350 -2.47 13.22 24.17
C VAL A 350 -3.80 12.46 24.10
N VAL A 351 -3.82 11.31 23.42
CA VAL A 351 -5.04 10.53 23.18
C VAL A 351 -5.63 10.01 24.49
N TYR A 352 -4.80 9.46 25.39
CA TYR A 352 -5.30 8.99 26.68
C TYR A 352 -5.75 10.13 27.59
N PHE A 353 -5.09 11.27 27.54
CA PHE A 353 -5.56 12.46 28.28
C PHE A 353 -6.95 12.89 27.81
N VAL A 354 -7.20 12.92 26.48
CA VAL A 354 -8.52 13.22 25.94
C VAL A 354 -9.52 12.11 26.27
N ALA A 355 -9.10 10.83 26.16
CA ALA A 355 -9.95 9.70 26.47
C ALA A 355 -10.48 9.73 27.90
N VAL A 356 -9.63 10.04 28.89
CA VAL A 356 -10.04 10.15 30.30
C VAL A 356 -11.07 11.25 30.53
N LYS A 357 -10.97 12.37 29.79
CA LYS A 357 -11.94 13.48 29.90
C LYS A 357 -13.27 13.19 29.22
N VAL A 358 -13.26 12.45 28.14
CA VAL A 358 -14.44 12.19 27.28
C VAL A 358 -15.17 10.90 27.69
N PHE A 359 -14.45 9.92 28.22
CA PHE A 359 -15.03 8.63 28.58
C PHE A 359 -15.99 8.75 29.75
N LYS A 360 -17.24 8.38 29.51
CA LYS A 360 -18.31 8.38 30.52
C LYS A 360 -18.58 6.96 30.93
N TRP A 361 -18.72 6.77 32.25
CA TRP A 361 -19.06 5.49 32.85
C TRP A 361 -20.57 5.22 32.90
N GLU A 362 -21.37 6.26 32.74
CA GLU A 362 -22.82 6.23 32.82
C GLU A 362 -23.48 6.68 31.50
#